data_698cf8d30ac8061b7d87cf598c3c88f6
#
_entry.id   698cf8d30ac8061b7d87cf598c3c88f6
#
_cell.length_a   1.000
_cell.length_b   1.000
_cell.length_c   1.000
_cell.angle_alpha   90.00
_cell.angle_beta   90.00
_cell.angle_gamma   90.00
#
_symmetry.space_group_name_H-M   'P 1'
#
loop_
_entity.id
_entity.type
_entity.pdbx_description
1 polymer ?
#
loop_
_entity_poly.entity_id
_entity_poly.type
_entity_poly.pdbx_seq_one_letter_code
_entity_poly.pdbx_strand_id
1 'polypeptide(L)'
;MKLEEELKQTRFKDEYQRAMLNIIFTGSWLEVGASHLLKQHDLSSQQFNVLRILRGSAPKPLNLLDIQERMMDRMSNATRLVEKLRQKGLLTRQQCDSNRRKVEIEITDKGLALLKELDPVMEKNHKELAKKLTKEEAHTLNELLDKLRD
;
A
#
# COMPACT_ATOMS: atom_id res chain seq x y z
N MET A 1 -4.02 22.86 -7.09
CA MET A 1 -3.11 22.40 -8.16
C MET A 1 -3.96 21.69 -9.21
N LYS A 2 -3.93 22.17 -10.43
CA LYS A 2 -4.61 21.51 -11.57
C LYS A 2 -3.59 20.65 -12.32
N LEU A 3 -4.04 19.56 -12.94
CA LEU A 3 -3.16 18.64 -13.66
C LEU A 3 -2.36 19.35 -14.76
N GLU A 4 -2.98 20.31 -15.42
CA GLU A 4 -2.36 21.12 -16.48
C GLU A 4 -1.14 21.92 -15.98
N GLU A 5 -1.23 22.46 -14.77
CA GLU A 5 -0.17 23.24 -14.13
C GLU A 5 1.00 22.33 -13.73
N GLU A 6 0.70 21.16 -13.16
CA GLU A 6 1.69 20.18 -12.72
C GLU A 6 2.46 19.56 -13.89
N LEU A 7 1.76 19.16 -14.95
CA LEU A 7 2.37 18.55 -16.12
C LEU A 7 2.92 19.59 -17.12
N LYS A 8 2.68 20.90 -16.89
CA LYS A 8 2.97 21.98 -17.84
C LYS A 8 2.43 21.69 -19.24
N GLN A 9 1.27 21.07 -19.29
CA GLN A 9 0.58 20.64 -20.51
C GLN A 9 -0.83 21.22 -20.53
N THR A 10 -1.14 22.03 -21.53
CA THR A 10 -2.43 22.74 -21.63
C THR A 10 -3.44 22.05 -22.54
N ARG A 11 -3.02 21.05 -23.33
CA ARG A 11 -3.91 20.33 -24.26
C ARG A 11 -3.84 18.84 -24.04
N PHE A 12 -5.00 18.22 -23.88
CA PHE A 12 -5.22 16.78 -23.90
C PHE A 12 -6.01 16.40 -25.15
N LYS A 13 -5.83 15.18 -25.62
CA LYS A 13 -6.56 14.67 -26.78
C LYS A 13 -8.08 14.66 -26.51
N ASP A 14 -8.46 14.21 -25.32
CA ASP A 14 -9.82 14.11 -24.84
C ASP A 14 -9.85 13.97 -23.30
N GLU A 15 -11.06 13.94 -22.73
CA GLU A 15 -11.23 13.78 -21.28
C GLU A 15 -10.79 12.39 -20.77
N TYR A 16 -10.74 11.35 -21.60
CA TYR A 16 -10.25 10.03 -21.21
C TYR A 16 -8.75 10.04 -20.99
N GLN A 17 -7.99 10.66 -21.90
CA GLN A 17 -6.55 10.85 -21.72
C GLN A 17 -6.27 11.69 -20.47
N ARG A 18 -7.03 12.76 -20.27
CA ARG A 18 -6.89 13.62 -19.09
C ARG A 18 -7.16 12.86 -17.79
N ALA A 19 -8.23 12.06 -17.75
CA ALA A 19 -8.58 11.23 -16.59
C ALA A 19 -7.47 10.19 -16.29
N MET A 20 -6.97 9.50 -17.30
CA MET A 20 -5.90 8.53 -17.17
C MET A 20 -4.62 9.17 -16.57
N LEU A 21 -4.20 10.31 -17.11
CA LEU A 21 -3.02 11.02 -16.62
C LEU A 21 -3.24 11.55 -15.19
N ASN A 22 -4.46 12.00 -14.88
CA ASN A 22 -4.79 12.46 -13.53
C ASN A 22 -4.74 11.33 -12.50
N ILE A 23 -5.20 10.14 -12.85
CA ILE A 23 -5.11 8.96 -11.99
C ILE A 23 -3.65 8.58 -11.73
N ILE A 24 -2.83 8.50 -12.79
CA ILE A 24 -1.40 8.17 -12.69
C ILE A 24 -0.66 9.20 -11.84
N PHE A 25 -0.86 10.49 -12.11
CA PHE A 25 -0.22 11.58 -11.39
C PHE A 25 -0.63 11.58 -9.90
N THR A 26 -1.94 11.46 -9.62
CA THR A 26 -2.46 11.46 -8.25
C THR A 26 -1.95 10.26 -7.47
N GLY A 27 -1.93 9.07 -8.08
CA GLY A 27 -1.37 7.87 -7.47
C GLY A 27 0.11 8.04 -7.11
N SER A 28 0.92 8.57 -8.03
CA SER A 28 2.33 8.86 -7.79
C SER A 28 2.52 9.91 -6.68
N TRP A 29 1.71 10.95 -6.67
CA TRP A 29 1.77 12.00 -5.65
C TRP A 29 1.46 11.45 -4.24
N LEU A 30 0.44 10.59 -4.11
CA LEU A 30 0.11 9.91 -2.85
C LEU A 30 1.24 8.98 -2.40
N GLU A 31 1.85 8.24 -3.33
CA GLU A 31 2.96 7.33 -3.05
C GLU A 31 4.21 8.08 -2.55
N VAL A 32 4.56 9.20 -3.16
CA VAL A 32 5.69 10.03 -2.73
C VAL A 32 5.47 10.52 -1.29
N GLY A 33 4.26 10.98 -0.96
CA GLY A 33 3.90 11.43 0.38
C GLY A 33 4.05 10.31 1.42
N ALA A 34 3.53 9.11 1.13
CA ALA A 34 3.65 7.95 2.00
C ALA A 34 5.11 7.48 2.15
N SER A 35 5.84 7.38 1.05
CA SER A 35 7.23 6.92 1.03
C SER A 35 8.16 7.81 1.85
N HIS A 36 7.96 9.13 1.85
CA HIS A 36 8.78 10.06 2.64
C HIS A 36 8.66 9.80 4.14
N LEU A 37 7.46 9.54 4.61
CA LEU A 37 7.19 9.22 6.01
C LEU A 37 7.78 7.86 6.41
N LEU A 38 7.61 6.85 5.57
CA LEU A 38 8.07 5.49 5.84
C LEU A 38 9.60 5.36 5.84
N LYS A 39 10.30 6.19 5.06
CA LYS A 39 11.78 6.24 5.06
C LYS A 39 12.37 6.55 6.43
N GLN A 40 11.71 7.35 7.25
CA GLN A 40 12.16 7.67 8.61
C GLN A 40 12.19 6.44 9.52
N HIS A 41 11.40 5.41 9.16
CA HIS A 41 11.32 4.12 9.86
C HIS A 41 12.04 2.99 9.10
N ASP A 42 12.88 3.34 8.13
CA ASP A 42 13.58 2.37 7.27
C ASP A 42 12.63 1.37 6.58
N LEU A 43 11.47 1.86 6.13
CA LEU A 43 10.48 1.07 5.40
C LEU A 43 10.24 1.65 4.00
N SER A 44 10.03 0.76 3.03
CA SER A 44 9.38 1.11 1.77
C SER A 44 7.85 0.96 1.89
N SER A 45 7.09 1.59 0.99
CA SER A 45 5.65 1.44 0.91
C SER A 45 5.23 -0.02 0.71
N GLN A 46 5.98 -0.78 -0.09
CA GLN A 46 5.73 -2.20 -0.31
C GLN A 46 5.98 -3.03 0.97
N GLN A 47 7.03 -2.74 1.72
CA GLN A 47 7.30 -3.38 3.01
C GLN A 47 6.20 -3.07 4.04
N PHE A 48 5.78 -1.82 4.12
CA PHE A 48 4.66 -1.40 4.96
C PHE A 48 3.36 -2.13 4.58
N ASN A 49 3.08 -2.26 3.28
CA ASN A 49 1.92 -2.99 2.79
C ASN A 49 1.95 -4.47 3.21
N VAL A 50 3.09 -5.15 3.11
CA VAL A 50 3.25 -6.54 3.61
C VAL A 50 2.94 -6.64 5.11
N LEU A 51 3.48 -5.75 5.92
CA LEU A 51 3.22 -5.75 7.38
C LEU A 51 1.73 -5.51 7.68
N ARG A 52 1.05 -4.62 6.96
CA ARG A 52 -0.39 -4.39 7.11
C ARG A 52 -1.23 -5.61 6.73
N ILE A 53 -0.85 -6.31 5.65
CA ILE A 53 -1.50 -7.54 5.23
C ILE A 53 -1.39 -8.61 6.33
N LEU A 54 -0.20 -8.78 6.90
CA LEU A 54 0.04 -9.72 7.98
C LEU A 54 -0.71 -9.35 9.25
N ARG A 55 -0.72 -8.07 9.66
CA ARG A 55 -1.51 -7.59 10.80
C ARG A 55 -3.00 -7.88 10.62
N GLY A 56 -3.53 -7.66 9.41
CA GLY A 56 -4.94 -7.89 9.10
C GLY A 56 -5.34 -9.36 9.10
N SER A 57 -4.40 -10.29 8.97
CA SER A 57 -4.67 -11.73 9.03
C SER A 57 -4.36 -12.37 10.40
N ALA A 58 -3.64 -11.65 11.27
CA ALA A 58 -3.24 -12.19 12.57
C ALA A 58 -4.46 -12.64 13.41
N PRO A 59 -4.38 -13.76 14.14
CA PRO A 59 -3.20 -14.62 14.36
C PRO A 59 -2.96 -15.68 13.27
N LYS A 60 -3.72 -15.68 12.17
CA LYS A 60 -3.58 -16.68 11.09
C LYS A 60 -2.35 -16.36 10.24
N PRO A 61 -1.38 -17.30 10.12
CA PRO A 61 -0.24 -17.12 9.23
C PRO A 61 -0.65 -17.10 7.76
N LEU A 62 0.14 -16.44 6.94
CA LEU A 62 -0.01 -16.39 5.49
C LEU A 62 1.18 -17.05 4.80
N ASN A 63 0.96 -17.56 3.59
CA ASN A 63 2.04 -17.95 2.70
C ASN A 63 2.42 -16.79 1.74
N LEU A 64 3.47 -16.99 0.94
CA LEU A 64 3.95 -15.97 -0.01
C LEU A 64 2.90 -15.60 -1.08
N LEU A 65 2.13 -16.58 -1.55
CA LEU A 65 1.08 -16.34 -2.55
C LEU A 65 -0.05 -15.51 -1.96
N ASP A 66 -0.50 -15.85 -0.74
CA ASP A 66 -1.53 -15.07 -0.02
C ASP A 66 -1.14 -13.60 0.15
N ILE A 67 0.15 -13.34 0.41
CA ILE A 67 0.69 -11.98 0.52
C ILE A 67 0.69 -11.30 -0.85
N GLN A 68 1.22 -11.95 -1.88
CA GLN A 68 1.33 -11.40 -3.23
C GLN A 68 -0.03 -11.00 -3.81
N GLU A 69 -1.06 -11.82 -3.63
CA GLU A 69 -2.42 -11.57 -4.11
C GLU A 69 -3.10 -10.36 -3.44
N ARG A 70 -2.69 -10.04 -2.20
CA ARG A 70 -3.24 -8.93 -1.40
C ARG A 70 -2.42 -7.64 -1.52
N MET A 71 -1.26 -7.68 -2.15
CA MET A 71 -0.44 -6.49 -2.33
C MET A 71 -1.09 -5.48 -3.28
N MET A 72 -0.98 -4.20 -2.94
CA MET A 72 -1.41 -3.11 -3.82
C MET A 72 -0.60 -3.11 -5.12
N ASP A 73 0.72 -3.32 -5.03
CA ASP A 73 1.61 -3.51 -6.18
C ASP A 73 1.88 -5.01 -6.36
N ARG A 74 1.10 -5.66 -7.22
CA ARG A 74 1.21 -7.09 -7.52
C ARG A 74 2.48 -7.47 -8.28
N MET A 75 3.18 -6.49 -8.87
CA MET A 75 4.45 -6.69 -9.57
C MET A 75 5.64 -6.72 -8.61
N SER A 76 5.45 -6.34 -7.36
CA SER A 76 6.48 -6.41 -6.32
C SER A 76 6.91 -7.84 -6.05
N ASN A 77 8.21 -8.03 -5.79
CA ASN A 77 8.75 -9.33 -5.42
C ASN A 77 8.50 -9.60 -3.92
N ALA A 78 7.41 -10.31 -3.61
CA ALA A 78 7.02 -10.64 -2.24
C ALA A 78 8.11 -11.42 -1.49
N THR A 79 8.81 -12.34 -2.14
CA THR A 79 9.90 -13.12 -1.52
C THR A 79 11.00 -12.21 -1.00
N ARG A 80 11.45 -11.24 -1.81
CA ARG A 80 12.48 -10.28 -1.42
C ARG A 80 12.02 -9.34 -0.31
N LEU A 81 10.76 -8.90 -0.35
CA LEU A 81 10.19 -8.04 0.69
C LEU A 81 10.10 -8.76 2.03
N VAL A 82 9.59 -10.00 2.02
CA VAL A 82 9.50 -10.85 3.22
C VAL A 82 10.88 -11.11 3.80
N GLU A 83 11.89 -11.43 2.99
CA GLU A 83 13.24 -11.68 3.48
C GLU A 83 13.85 -10.42 4.12
N LYS A 84 13.70 -9.25 3.52
CA LYS A 84 14.16 -7.99 4.11
C LYS A 84 13.47 -7.69 5.44
N LEU A 85 12.17 -7.91 5.54
CA LEU A 85 11.41 -7.71 6.77
C LEU A 85 11.78 -8.72 7.86
N ARG A 86 12.08 -9.97 7.47
CA ARG A 86 12.60 -11.00 8.37
C ARG A 86 13.94 -10.59 8.96
N GLN A 87 14.86 -10.08 8.14
CA GLN A 87 16.18 -9.59 8.59
C GLN A 87 16.04 -8.42 9.57
N LYS A 88 15.01 -7.61 9.45
CA LYS A 88 14.68 -6.52 10.40
C LYS A 88 13.99 -7.03 11.68
N GLY A 89 13.61 -8.31 11.73
CA GLY A 89 12.88 -8.90 12.84
C GLY A 89 11.41 -8.46 12.94
N LEU A 90 10.83 -7.96 11.82
CA LEU A 90 9.46 -7.44 11.77
C LEU A 90 8.43 -8.52 11.44
N LEU A 91 8.87 -9.64 10.91
CA LEU A 91 8.09 -10.84 10.66
C LEU A 91 8.95 -12.10 10.89
N THR A 92 8.29 -13.24 11.06
CA THR A 92 8.90 -14.57 11.04
C THR A 92 8.48 -15.29 9.76
N ARG A 93 9.37 -16.20 9.32
CA ARG A 93 9.13 -17.11 8.20
C ARG A 93 9.57 -18.49 8.63
N GLN A 94 8.63 -19.40 8.74
CA GLN A 94 8.87 -20.78 9.20
C GLN A 94 8.33 -21.78 8.19
N GLN A 95 8.94 -22.94 8.11
CA GLN A 95 8.34 -24.07 7.39
C GLN A 95 7.28 -24.71 8.27
N CYS A 96 6.13 -25.07 7.68
CA CYS A 96 5.09 -25.77 8.41
C CYS A 96 5.56 -27.20 8.71
N ASP A 97 5.50 -27.61 9.99
CA ASP A 97 5.95 -28.94 10.43
C ASP A 97 5.17 -30.08 9.77
N SER A 98 3.88 -29.87 9.49
CA SER A 98 3.01 -30.83 8.81
C SER A 98 3.20 -30.90 7.29
N ASN A 99 3.80 -29.85 6.68
CA ASN A 99 4.04 -29.79 5.25
C ASN A 99 5.24 -28.88 4.93
N ARG A 100 6.42 -29.48 4.76
CA ARG A 100 7.68 -28.75 4.47
C ARG A 100 7.66 -27.89 3.20
N ARG A 101 6.67 -28.07 2.32
CA ARG A 101 6.48 -27.20 1.13
C ARG A 101 5.69 -25.93 1.45
N LYS A 102 5.00 -25.89 2.59
CA LYS A 102 4.29 -24.69 3.04
C LYS A 102 5.20 -23.84 3.93
N VAL A 103 5.25 -22.56 3.63
CA VAL A 103 5.93 -21.55 4.42
C VAL A 103 4.86 -20.71 5.10
N GLU A 104 4.99 -20.54 6.40
CA GLU A 104 4.13 -19.70 7.23
C GLU A 104 4.87 -18.42 7.58
N ILE A 105 4.20 -17.29 7.38
CA ILE A 105 4.73 -15.95 7.57
C ILE A 105 3.78 -15.23 8.53
N GLU A 106 4.34 -14.72 9.62
CA GLU A 106 3.60 -14.01 10.67
C GLU A 106 4.31 -12.71 11.04
N ILE A 107 3.54 -11.71 11.42
CA ILE A 107 4.08 -10.46 11.96
C ILE A 107 4.56 -10.70 13.39
N THR A 108 5.69 -10.10 13.76
CA THR A 108 6.21 -10.15 15.14
C THR A 108 5.60 -9.03 16.00
N ASP A 109 5.78 -9.13 17.32
CA ASP A 109 5.44 -8.04 18.25
C ASP A 109 6.16 -6.74 17.90
N LYS A 110 7.42 -6.83 17.44
CA LYS A 110 8.17 -5.68 16.94
C LYS A 110 7.51 -5.06 15.69
N GLY A 111 7.04 -5.90 14.77
CA GLY A 111 6.30 -5.45 13.57
C GLY A 111 4.97 -4.79 13.94
N LEU A 112 4.24 -5.36 14.89
CA LEU A 112 2.99 -4.79 15.40
C LEU A 112 3.22 -3.44 16.11
N ALA A 113 4.28 -3.35 16.94
CA ALA A 113 4.65 -2.10 17.60
C ALA A 113 5.00 -0.99 16.62
N LEU A 114 5.76 -1.32 15.56
CA LEU A 114 6.10 -0.37 14.49
C LEU A 114 4.84 0.11 13.74
N LEU A 115 3.92 -0.78 13.40
CA LEU A 115 2.66 -0.37 12.77
C LEU A 115 1.81 0.51 13.69
N LYS A 116 1.77 0.22 14.99
CA LYS A 116 1.06 1.05 15.98
C LYS A 116 1.65 2.46 16.08
N GLU A 117 2.96 2.60 15.96
CA GLU A 117 3.65 3.90 15.91
C GLU A 117 3.30 4.67 14.62
N LEU A 118 3.14 3.98 13.49
CA LEU A 118 2.81 4.57 12.20
C LEU A 118 1.33 4.90 12.03
N ASP A 119 0.42 4.23 12.75
CA ASP A 119 -1.03 4.42 12.63
C ASP A 119 -1.48 5.90 12.77
N PRO A 120 -0.99 6.71 13.73
CA PRO A 120 -1.39 8.12 13.84
C PRO A 120 -0.99 8.96 12.63
N VAL A 121 0.15 8.65 12.01
CA VAL A 121 0.65 9.36 10.84
C VAL A 121 -0.21 9.03 9.61
N MET A 122 -0.58 7.77 9.44
CA MET A 122 -1.48 7.33 8.37
C MET A 122 -2.89 7.92 8.57
N GLU A 123 -3.37 7.96 9.81
CA GLU A 123 -4.65 8.57 10.15
C GLU A 123 -4.68 10.07 9.84
N LYS A 124 -3.56 10.79 10.07
CA LYS A 124 -3.44 12.19 9.69
C LYS A 124 -3.61 12.39 8.18
N ASN A 125 -2.96 11.56 7.37
CA ASN A 125 -3.09 11.61 5.91
C ASN A 125 -4.55 11.34 5.46
N HIS A 126 -5.21 10.37 6.09
CA HIS A 126 -6.61 10.08 5.84
C HIS A 126 -7.51 11.28 6.18
N LYS A 127 -7.29 11.94 7.33
CA LYS A 127 -8.03 13.15 7.73
C LYS A 127 -7.79 14.32 6.78
N GLU A 128 -6.58 14.50 6.27
CA GLU A 128 -6.30 15.56 5.28
C GLU A 128 -7.04 15.31 3.94
N LEU A 129 -7.17 14.05 3.51
CA LEU A 129 -8.00 13.70 2.36
C LEU A 129 -9.49 13.98 2.63
N ALA A 130 -9.98 13.60 3.81
CA ALA A 130 -11.37 13.82 4.23
C ALA A 130 -11.76 15.29 4.35
N LYS A 131 -10.79 16.22 4.44
CA LYS A 131 -11.06 17.66 4.35
C LYS A 131 -11.27 18.15 2.92
N LYS A 132 -10.84 17.39 1.92
CA LYS A 132 -10.86 17.78 0.51
C LYS A 132 -12.02 17.19 -0.27
N LEU A 133 -12.57 16.08 0.20
CA LEU A 133 -13.68 15.36 -0.43
C LEU A 133 -14.78 15.12 0.59
N THR A 134 -16.02 15.35 0.20
CA THR A 134 -17.17 14.88 0.95
C THR A 134 -17.24 13.35 0.90
N LYS A 135 -18.06 12.73 1.75
CA LYS A 135 -18.26 11.27 1.73
C LYS A 135 -18.86 10.80 0.41
N GLU A 136 -19.78 11.57 -0.15
CA GLU A 136 -20.45 11.31 -1.41
C GLU A 136 -19.48 11.39 -2.60
N GLU A 137 -18.61 12.42 -2.61
CA GLU A 137 -17.55 12.55 -3.63
C GLU A 137 -16.54 11.41 -3.54
N ALA A 138 -16.13 11.03 -2.33
CA ALA A 138 -15.23 9.89 -2.14
C ALA A 138 -15.88 8.56 -2.57
N HIS A 139 -17.17 8.37 -2.32
CA HIS A 139 -17.94 7.20 -2.78
C HIS A 139 -18.00 7.15 -4.31
N THR A 140 -18.40 8.26 -4.94
CA THR A 140 -18.46 8.37 -6.41
C THR A 140 -17.10 8.10 -7.06
N LEU A 141 -16.02 8.64 -6.47
CA LEU A 141 -14.66 8.39 -6.96
C LEU A 141 -14.32 6.90 -6.89
N ASN A 142 -14.65 6.21 -5.80
CA ASN A 142 -14.42 4.77 -5.66
C ASN A 142 -15.17 3.99 -6.74
N GLU A 143 -16.47 4.25 -6.96
CA GLU A 143 -17.27 3.59 -8.00
C GLU A 143 -16.69 3.79 -9.40
N LEU A 144 -16.24 5.01 -9.72
CA LEU A 144 -15.64 5.31 -11.02
C LEU A 144 -14.30 4.59 -11.22
N LEU A 145 -13.48 4.54 -10.17
CA LEU A 145 -12.20 3.82 -10.21
C LEU A 145 -12.39 2.30 -10.30
N ASP A 146 -13.39 1.74 -9.62
CA ASP A 146 -13.72 0.32 -9.72
C ASP A 146 -14.20 -0.02 -11.12
N LYS A 147 -15.15 0.74 -11.67
CA LYS A 147 -15.65 0.59 -13.05
C LYS A 147 -14.54 0.67 -14.11
N LEU A 148 -13.47 1.40 -13.84
CA LEU A 148 -12.35 1.51 -14.78
C LEU A 148 -11.51 0.23 -14.85
N ARG A 149 -11.59 -0.65 -13.85
CA ARG A 149 -10.84 -1.92 -13.75
C ARG A 149 -11.65 -3.15 -14.14
N ASP A 150 -12.97 -3.02 -14.38
CA ASP A 150 -13.86 -4.06 -14.91
C ASP A 150 -13.66 -4.24 -16.44
#